data_cf56870d919ce7547937785b5528f7e4
#
_entry.id   cf56870d919ce7547937785b5528f7e4
#
_cell.length_a   1.000
_cell.length_b   1.000
_cell.length_c   1.000
_cell.angle_alpha   90.00
_cell.angle_beta   90.00
_cell.angle_gamma   90.00
#
_symmetry.space_group_name_H-M   'P 1'
#
loop_
_entity.id
_entity.type
_entity.pdbx_description
1 polymer ?
#
loop_
_entity_poly.entity_id
_entity_poly.type
_entity_poly.pdbx_seq_one_letter_code
_entity_poly.pdbx_strand_id
1 'polypeptide(L)'
;MNYQHLDLYSDYLLSSFGQTTATGLARLLEGDISHDQITRMLSSQKITPQAWWKLVKPQVRQMEREDGVMIIDDSIVEKPYTDENEIICWHYDHAKGMNVKGINFITALYEAQGIALPVSFELVAKTERYRDEKTGQEKRKSPVTKNETYRRLLQMTVANRIPFRYVLNDLWFASAENMRFVKLDLAKEFVMGLKSNRKVALSADEQAQGRYQRIDTLTLPEGTTCIIHLEGVSFPLQLLRQVFTNGDGSTGVRYLVTSDLTLTADSMTTIYQRRWKVEEYHRSLKQNAGLASSPTRTETTQTNHFVAALWSFVKIELLKVRTKKNHYQLKGLLYLSALQQAFHQLRQLQPVSLLDATA
;
A
#
# COMPACT_ATOMS: atom_id res chain seq x y z
N MET A 1 20.65 -14.03 4.36
CA MET A 1 19.90 -13.25 5.38
C MET A 1 19.54 -14.16 6.54
N ASN A 2 19.70 -13.70 7.78
CA ASN A 2 19.20 -14.43 8.95
C ASN A 2 17.72 -14.14 9.16
N TYR A 3 16.86 -15.06 8.73
CA TYR A 3 15.40 -14.92 8.86
C TYR A 3 14.94 -14.91 10.32
N GLN A 4 15.66 -15.53 11.25
CA GLN A 4 15.35 -15.48 12.67
C GLN A 4 15.48 -14.05 13.22
N HIS A 5 16.55 -13.34 12.85
CA HIS A 5 16.73 -11.95 13.26
C HIS A 5 15.67 -11.01 12.63
N LEU A 6 15.28 -11.26 11.36
CA LEU A 6 14.19 -10.50 10.72
C LEU A 6 12.87 -10.75 11.43
N ASP A 7 12.59 -12.00 11.79
CA ASP A 7 11.38 -12.39 12.50
C ASP A 7 11.29 -11.72 13.87
N LEU A 8 12.39 -11.78 14.63
CA LEU A 8 12.51 -11.14 15.93
C LEU A 8 12.43 -9.61 15.85
N TYR A 9 13.07 -9.00 14.85
CA TYR A 9 12.96 -7.57 14.61
C TYR A 9 11.52 -7.16 14.25
N SER A 10 10.79 -7.98 13.51
CA SER A 10 9.38 -7.73 13.20
C SER A 10 8.48 -7.80 14.44
N ASP A 11 8.78 -8.69 15.40
CA ASP A 11 8.09 -8.73 16.69
C ASP A 11 8.38 -7.48 17.52
N TYR A 12 9.63 -7.00 17.49
CA TYR A 12 9.99 -5.72 18.10
C TYR A 12 9.22 -4.55 17.49
N LEU A 13 9.01 -4.51 16.16
CA LEU A 13 8.19 -3.49 15.50
C LEU A 13 6.74 -3.53 15.99
N LEU A 14 6.18 -4.72 16.20
CA LEU A 14 4.83 -4.89 16.73
C LEU A 14 4.71 -4.49 18.20
N SER A 15 5.74 -4.75 19.01
CA SER A 15 5.72 -4.50 20.46
C SER A 15 6.22 -3.10 20.86
N SER A 16 6.78 -2.31 19.92
CA SER A 16 7.35 -1.00 20.23
C SER A 16 6.33 0.14 20.16
N PHE A 17 6.52 1.15 21.03
CA PHE A 17 5.70 2.37 21.09
C PHE A 17 6.34 3.57 20.35
N GLY A 18 7.65 3.57 20.19
CA GLY A 18 8.43 4.68 19.68
C GLY A 18 9.35 4.27 18.55
N GLN A 19 10.49 4.95 18.45
CA GLN A 19 11.50 4.60 17.46
C GLN A 19 12.09 3.22 17.72
N THR A 20 12.20 2.42 16.67
CA THR A 20 12.71 1.06 16.70
C THR A 20 14.20 1.04 16.37
N THR A 21 15.04 1.15 17.39
CA THR A 21 16.49 1.15 17.26
C THR A 21 17.08 -0.24 17.51
N ALA A 22 18.23 -0.53 16.90
CA ALA A 22 18.98 -1.77 17.18
C ALA A 22 19.36 -1.89 18.67
N THR A 23 19.74 -0.79 19.29
CA THR A 23 20.05 -0.73 20.73
C THR A 23 18.81 -1.03 21.59
N GLY A 24 17.64 -0.51 21.18
CA GLY A 24 16.38 -0.77 21.89
C GLY A 24 16.01 -2.25 21.87
N LEU A 25 16.16 -2.93 20.73
CA LEU A 25 15.92 -4.36 20.63
C LEU A 25 16.94 -5.17 21.46
N ALA A 26 18.23 -4.81 21.38
CA ALA A 26 19.27 -5.49 22.19
C ALA A 26 18.99 -5.38 23.70
N ARG A 27 18.52 -4.23 24.18
CA ARG A 27 18.10 -4.06 25.59
C ARG A 27 16.88 -4.90 25.94
N LEU A 28 15.89 -4.95 25.04
CA LEU A 28 14.67 -5.76 25.26
C LEU A 28 14.99 -7.24 25.40
N LEU A 29 16.05 -7.71 24.74
CA LEU A 29 16.53 -9.08 24.75
C LEU A 29 17.66 -9.31 25.75
N GLU A 30 17.87 -8.38 26.71
CA GLU A 30 18.88 -8.49 27.78
C GLU A 30 20.30 -8.83 27.26
N GLY A 31 20.58 -8.51 26.00
CA GLY A 31 21.88 -8.72 25.35
C GLY A 31 22.04 -10.06 24.64
N ASP A 32 21.05 -10.94 24.61
CA ASP A 32 21.09 -12.20 23.85
C ASP A 32 21.46 -12.00 22.38
N ILE A 33 21.06 -10.88 21.82
CA ILE A 33 21.46 -10.42 20.48
C ILE A 33 22.03 -9.02 20.61
N SER A 34 23.27 -8.83 20.14
CA SER A 34 23.91 -7.53 20.18
C SER A 34 23.30 -6.54 19.17
N HIS A 35 23.36 -5.24 19.48
CA HIS A 35 22.93 -4.20 18.55
C HIS A 35 23.68 -4.24 17.21
N ASP A 36 24.94 -4.71 17.20
CA ASP A 36 25.74 -4.87 15.98
C ASP A 36 25.21 -5.98 15.06
N GLN A 37 24.70 -7.08 15.65
CA GLN A 37 24.08 -8.15 14.86
C GLN A 37 22.80 -7.67 14.20
N ILE A 38 21.99 -6.86 14.88
CA ILE A 38 20.76 -6.28 14.36
C ILE A 38 21.11 -5.22 13.28
N THR A 39 22.08 -4.37 13.54
CA THR A 39 22.55 -3.37 12.57
C THR A 39 23.10 -4.04 11.31
N ARG A 40 23.90 -5.10 11.45
CA ARG A 40 24.40 -5.88 10.30
C ARG A 40 23.25 -6.56 9.53
N MET A 41 22.25 -7.11 10.20
CA MET A 41 21.08 -7.69 9.54
C MET A 41 20.35 -6.63 8.68
N LEU A 42 20.16 -5.43 9.20
CA LEU A 42 19.51 -4.33 8.47
C LEU A 42 20.39 -3.75 7.34
N SER A 43 21.71 -3.74 7.47
CA SER A 43 22.63 -3.07 6.55
C SER A 43 23.37 -3.98 5.57
N SER A 44 23.31 -5.31 5.72
CA SER A 44 24.10 -6.25 4.93
C SER A 44 23.62 -6.32 3.47
N GLN A 45 22.61 -7.08 3.19
CA GLN A 45 22.11 -7.31 1.84
C GLN A 45 20.67 -6.83 1.73
N LYS A 46 20.39 -6.03 0.70
CA LYS A 46 19.05 -5.55 0.37
C LYS A 46 18.12 -6.72 0.06
N ILE A 47 17.00 -6.79 0.77
CA ILE A 47 15.96 -7.80 0.53
C ILE A 47 15.20 -7.43 -0.74
N THR A 48 15.21 -8.36 -1.70
CA THR A 48 14.51 -8.18 -2.97
C THR A 48 13.04 -8.61 -2.87
N PRO A 49 12.16 -8.16 -3.81
CA PRO A 49 10.79 -8.65 -3.90
C PRO A 49 10.69 -10.17 -4.06
N GLN A 50 11.68 -10.82 -4.70
CA GLN A 50 11.74 -12.27 -4.82
C GLN A 50 12.04 -12.96 -3.48
N ALA A 51 12.94 -12.40 -2.68
CA ALA A 51 13.22 -12.89 -1.33
C ALA A 51 12.00 -12.70 -0.41
N TRP A 52 11.32 -11.56 -0.53
CA TRP A 52 10.05 -11.31 0.15
C TRP A 52 8.98 -12.36 -0.22
N TRP A 53 8.81 -12.63 -1.51
CA TRP A 53 7.86 -13.64 -1.96
C TRP A 53 8.15 -15.02 -1.34
N LYS A 54 9.41 -15.44 -1.27
CA LYS A 54 9.78 -16.71 -0.62
C LYS A 54 9.34 -16.76 0.85
N LEU A 55 9.37 -15.63 1.54
CA LEU A 55 8.98 -15.52 2.95
C LEU A 55 7.44 -15.57 3.13
N VAL A 56 6.69 -14.83 2.32
CA VAL A 56 5.23 -14.70 2.48
C VAL A 56 4.45 -15.81 1.78
N LYS A 57 5.07 -16.52 0.83
CA LYS A 57 4.45 -17.56 0.01
C LYS A 57 3.66 -18.62 0.81
N PRO A 58 4.17 -19.19 1.93
CA PRO A 58 3.41 -20.19 2.68
C PRO A 58 2.07 -19.68 3.19
N GLN A 59 2.01 -18.42 3.63
CA GLN A 59 0.79 -17.78 4.12
C GLN A 59 -0.20 -17.52 3.00
N VAL A 60 0.28 -17.07 1.84
CA VAL A 60 -0.56 -16.84 0.64
C VAL A 60 -1.17 -18.15 0.17
N ARG A 61 -0.39 -19.24 0.11
CA ARG A 61 -0.85 -20.58 -0.32
C ARG A 61 -1.94 -21.17 0.58
N GLN A 62 -2.03 -20.74 1.84
CA GLN A 62 -3.08 -21.20 2.77
C GLN A 62 -4.42 -20.50 2.53
N MET A 63 -4.41 -19.30 1.93
CA MET A 63 -5.61 -18.49 1.76
C MET A 63 -5.99 -18.24 0.30
N GLU A 64 -5.19 -18.69 -0.65
CA GLU A 64 -5.40 -18.39 -2.07
C GLU A 64 -6.70 -18.99 -2.61
N ARG A 65 -7.34 -18.22 -3.52
CA ARG A 65 -8.60 -18.56 -4.16
C ARG A 65 -8.64 -18.03 -5.58
N GLU A 66 -9.35 -18.72 -6.45
CA GLU A 66 -9.56 -18.29 -7.84
C GLU A 66 -10.33 -16.95 -7.94
N ASP A 67 -11.23 -16.69 -6.98
CA ASP A 67 -11.99 -15.45 -6.88
C ASP A 67 -11.23 -14.33 -6.11
N GLY A 68 -9.96 -14.54 -5.81
CA GLY A 68 -9.08 -13.55 -5.21
C GLY A 68 -8.96 -12.28 -6.06
N VAL A 69 -8.56 -11.18 -5.44
CA VAL A 69 -8.26 -9.92 -6.14
C VAL A 69 -6.84 -9.47 -5.87
N MET A 70 -6.24 -8.82 -6.86
CA MET A 70 -4.95 -8.16 -6.74
C MET A 70 -5.16 -6.65 -6.72
N ILE A 71 -4.74 -6.00 -5.64
CA ILE A 71 -4.89 -4.56 -5.45
C ILE A 71 -3.52 -3.92 -5.57
N ILE A 72 -3.37 -2.94 -6.48
CA ILE A 72 -2.12 -2.18 -6.62
C ILE A 72 -2.38 -0.75 -6.18
N ASP A 73 -1.53 -0.28 -5.29
CA ASP A 73 -1.58 1.12 -4.84
C ASP A 73 -0.20 1.58 -4.34
N ASP A 74 -0.02 2.90 -4.24
CA ASP A 74 1.18 3.50 -3.68
C ASP A 74 0.89 4.32 -2.42
N SER A 75 1.91 4.46 -1.60
CA SER A 75 1.85 5.31 -0.42
C SER A 75 3.21 5.91 -0.10
N ILE A 76 3.21 6.98 0.70
CA ILE A 76 4.42 7.67 1.15
C ILE A 76 4.56 7.52 2.66
N VAL A 77 5.73 7.12 3.13
CA VAL A 77 6.13 7.29 4.52
C VAL A 77 7.07 8.49 4.64
N GLU A 78 6.64 9.49 5.40
CA GLU A 78 7.41 10.73 5.52
C GLU A 78 8.69 10.55 6.34
N LYS A 79 9.76 11.22 5.88
CA LYS A 79 11.07 11.30 6.53
C LYS A 79 11.60 12.73 6.48
N PRO A 80 10.89 13.69 7.11
CA PRO A 80 11.19 15.12 6.94
C PRO A 80 12.58 15.52 7.44
N TYR A 81 13.09 14.82 8.45
CA TYR A 81 14.37 15.15 9.13
C TYR A 81 15.56 14.32 8.62
N THR A 82 15.37 13.51 7.56
CA THR A 82 16.44 12.70 6.98
C THR A 82 16.95 13.37 5.70
N ASP A 83 18.25 13.33 5.46
CA ASP A 83 18.85 13.85 4.24
C ASP A 83 18.34 13.08 3.01
N GLU A 84 18.30 13.77 1.86
CA GLU A 84 17.87 13.15 0.62
C GLU A 84 18.87 12.10 0.14
N ASN A 85 18.32 11.01 -0.34
CA ASN A 85 19.04 9.96 -1.08
C ASN A 85 18.15 9.44 -2.23
N GLU A 86 18.48 8.31 -2.82
CA GLU A 86 17.76 7.79 -3.97
C GLU A 86 16.31 7.38 -3.66
N ILE A 87 16.02 6.92 -2.44
CA ILE A 87 14.67 6.50 -2.02
C ILE A 87 13.99 7.49 -1.05
N ILE A 88 14.76 8.31 -0.33
CA ILE A 88 14.24 9.40 0.51
C ILE A 88 14.34 10.68 -0.28
N CYS A 89 13.25 11.08 -0.90
CA CYS A 89 13.20 12.25 -1.77
C CYS A 89 11.81 12.90 -1.75
N TRP A 90 11.67 14.01 -2.48
CA TRP A 90 10.40 14.73 -2.55
C TRP A 90 9.39 14.04 -3.46
N HIS A 91 8.18 13.86 -2.96
CA HIS A 91 7.03 13.31 -3.69
C HIS A 91 5.83 14.22 -3.49
N TYR A 92 4.98 14.34 -4.51
CA TYR A 92 3.69 15.01 -4.35
C TYR A 92 2.71 14.08 -3.66
N ASP A 93 2.20 14.51 -2.51
CA ASP A 93 1.15 13.80 -1.75
C ASP A 93 -0.21 14.39 -2.14
N HIS A 94 -0.99 13.60 -2.89
CA HIS A 94 -2.30 14.04 -3.37
C HIS A 94 -3.31 14.23 -2.23
N ALA A 95 -3.19 13.49 -1.12
CA ALA A 95 -4.08 13.63 0.02
C ALA A 95 -3.83 14.94 0.79
N LYS A 96 -2.56 15.39 0.82
CA LYS A 96 -2.16 16.66 1.46
C LYS A 96 -2.14 17.84 0.51
N GLY A 97 -2.20 17.63 -0.81
CA GLY A 97 -2.07 18.66 -1.82
C GLY A 97 -0.71 19.35 -1.88
N MET A 98 0.36 18.73 -1.33
CA MET A 98 1.68 19.32 -1.25
C MET A 98 2.82 18.31 -1.44
N ASN A 99 4.03 18.82 -1.68
CA ASN A 99 5.21 17.98 -1.72
C ASN A 99 5.66 17.61 -0.30
N VAL A 100 5.93 16.32 -0.07
CA VAL A 100 6.48 15.79 1.17
C VAL A 100 7.78 15.03 0.89
N LYS A 101 8.74 15.11 1.82
CA LYS A 101 9.98 14.34 1.76
C LYS A 101 9.79 13.00 2.45
N GLY A 102 10.04 11.90 1.75
CA GLY A 102 9.83 10.55 2.29
C GLY A 102 10.16 9.45 1.30
N ILE A 103 9.74 8.25 1.64
CA ILE A 103 9.87 7.05 0.83
C ILE A 103 8.50 6.74 0.22
N ASN A 104 8.41 6.79 -1.11
CA ASN A 104 7.25 6.31 -1.83
C ASN A 104 7.44 4.82 -2.15
N PHE A 105 6.42 4.02 -1.90
CA PHE A 105 6.41 2.59 -2.17
C PHE A 105 5.13 2.19 -2.89
N ILE A 106 5.24 1.24 -3.79
CA ILE A 106 4.11 0.62 -4.51
C ILE A 106 4.04 -0.82 -4.06
N THR A 107 2.85 -1.31 -3.75
CA THR A 107 2.65 -2.70 -3.33
C THR A 107 1.57 -3.39 -4.13
N ALA A 108 1.79 -4.69 -4.38
CA ALA A 108 0.75 -5.61 -4.82
C ALA A 108 0.19 -6.32 -3.58
N LEU A 109 -1.05 -6.05 -3.25
CA LEU A 109 -1.78 -6.62 -2.13
C LEU A 109 -2.74 -7.67 -2.66
N TYR A 110 -2.56 -8.91 -2.27
CA TYR A 110 -3.47 -9.99 -2.59
C TYR A 110 -4.56 -10.08 -1.53
N GLU A 111 -5.82 -10.03 -1.93
CA GLU A 111 -6.95 -10.16 -1.01
C GLU A 111 -7.83 -11.35 -1.40
N ALA A 112 -8.12 -12.21 -0.43
CA ALA A 112 -9.10 -13.30 -0.53
C ALA A 112 -9.73 -13.53 0.86
N GLN A 113 -11.03 -13.78 0.90
CA GLN A 113 -11.79 -14.09 2.14
C GLN A 113 -11.66 -13.03 3.24
N GLY A 114 -11.47 -11.75 2.90
CA GLY A 114 -11.28 -10.67 3.87
C GLY A 114 -9.88 -10.57 4.47
N ILE A 115 -8.94 -11.45 4.05
CA ILE A 115 -7.53 -11.44 4.43
C ILE A 115 -6.74 -10.77 3.32
N ALA A 116 -5.87 -9.82 3.67
CA ALA A 116 -5.08 -9.09 2.69
C ALA A 116 -3.59 -9.19 3.01
N LEU A 117 -2.79 -9.75 2.09
CA LEU A 117 -1.35 -9.94 2.26
C LEU A 117 -0.57 -9.23 1.15
N PRO A 118 0.48 -8.43 1.48
CA PRO A 118 1.37 -7.86 0.48
C PRO A 118 2.23 -8.97 -0.14
N VAL A 119 2.11 -9.17 -1.45
CA VAL A 119 2.81 -10.26 -2.16
C VAL A 119 4.02 -9.78 -2.95
N SER A 120 4.06 -8.50 -3.29
CA SER A 120 5.21 -7.86 -3.93
C SER A 120 5.23 -6.37 -3.61
N PHE A 121 6.40 -5.75 -3.73
CA PHE A 121 6.60 -4.32 -3.46
C PHE A 121 7.71 -3.73 -4.32
N GLU A 122 7.72 -2.42 -4.43
CA GLU A 122 8.81 -1.62 -4.97
C GLU A 122 8.94 -0.32 -4.19
N LEU A 123 10.16 0.04 -3.81
CA LEU A 123 10.47 1.39 -3.30
C LEU A 123 10.87 2.27 -4.49
N VAL A 124 10.20 3.39 -4.67
CA VAL A 124 10.45 4.29 -5.79
C VAL A 124 11.81 4.97 -5.59
N ALA A 125 12.79 4.56 -6.38
CA ALA A 125 14.12 5.18 -6.40
C ALA A 125 14.17 6.28 -7.47
N LYS A 126 14.67 7.49 -7.09
CA LYS A 126 14.89 8.63 -7.97
C LYS A 126 16.40 8.81 -8.16
N THR A 127 16.96 8.06 -9.10
CA THR A 127 18.42 8.01 -9.35
C THR A 127 18.89 9.07 -10.33
N GLU A 128 18.01 9.57 -11.21
CA GLU A 128 18.35 10.58 -12.21
C GLU A 128 18.17 11.99 -11.64
N ARG A 129 19.18 12.85 -11.85
CA ARG A 129 19.14 14.28 -11.52
C ARG A 129 18.83 15.09 -12.76
N TYR A 130 18.03 16.13 -12.63
CA TYR A 130 17.75 17.08 -13.68
C TYR A 130 17.55 18.49 -13.09
N ARG A 131 17.79 19.49 -13.91
CA ARG A 131 17.50 20.88 -13.55
C ARG A 131 16.09 21.23 -14.03
N ASP A 132 15.25 21.63 -13.10
CA ASP A 132 13.87 22.05 -13.41
C ASP A 132 13.91 23.39 -14.14
N GLU A 133 13.40 23.44 -15.36
CA GLU A 133 13.45 24.63 -16.23
C GLU A 133 12.69 25.83 -15.65
N LYS A 134 11.63 25.58 -14.87
CA LYS A 134 10.78 26.63 -14.30
C LYS A 134 11.37 27.26 -13.03
N THR A 135 11.99 26.44 -12.20
CA THR A 135 12.49 26.88 -10.88
C THR A 135 14.00 27.00 -10.82
N GLY A 136 14.73 26.49 -11.83
CA GLY A 136 16.20 26.43 -11.85
C GLY A 136 16.80 25.48 -10.81
N GLN A 137 16.00 24.79 -10.01
CA GLN A 137 16.44 23.89 -8.95
C GLN A 137 16.84 22.52 -9.49
N GLU A 138 17.84 21.90 -8.86
CA GLU A 138 18.17 20.51 -9.10
C GLU A 138 17.11 19.62 -8.44
N LYS A 139 16.50 18.73 -9.22
CA LYS A 139 15.48 17.76 -8.80
C LYS A 139 15.87 16.35 -9.19
N ARG A 140 15.25 15.37 -8.56
CA ARG A 140 15.44 13.95 -8.86
C ARG A 140 14.18 13.37 -9.51
N LYS A 141 14.37 12.45 -10.43
CA LYS A 141 13.28 11.64 -11.02
C LYS A 141 13.65 10.16 -11.04
N SER A 142 12.63 9.32 -11.08
CA SER A 142 12.81 7.88 -11.27
C SER A 142 13.00 7.57 -12.75
N PRO A 143 13.95 6.68 -13.13
CA PRO A 143 14.06 6.19 -14.50
C PRO A 143 12.88 5.31 -14.90
N VAL A 144 12.16 4.75 -13.93
CA VAL A 144 11.00 3.88 -14.15
C VAL A 144 9.74 4.58 -13.63
N THR A 145 8.70 4.63 -14.45
CA THR A 145 7.42 5.24 -14.07
C THR A 145 6.65 4.33 -13.11
N LYS A 146 5.74 4.92 -12.34
CA LYS A 146 4.83 4.14 -11.48
C LYS A 146 3.97 3.15 -12.28
N ASN A 147 3.58 3.48 -13.52
CA ASN A 147 2.82 2.58 -14.38
C ASN A 147 3.65 1.38 -14.87
N GLU A 148 4.92 1.56 -15.17
CA GLU A 148 5.83 0.45 -15.47
C GLU A 148 6.04 -0.44 -14.24
N THR A 149 6.20 0.16 -13.07
CA THR A 149 6.28 -0.59 -11.81
C THR A 149 4.99 -1.37 -11.54
N TYR A 150 3.82 -0.76 -11.74
CA TYR A 150 2.52 -1.42 -11.66
C TYR A 150 2.47 -2.70 -12.51
N ARG A 151 2.83 -2.60 -13.80
CA ARG A 151 2.84 -3.75 -14.70
C ARG A 151 3.85 -4.82 -14.27
N ARG A 152 5.05 -4.41 -13.84
CA ARG A 152 6.07 -5.34 -13.34
C ARG A 152 5.62 -6.10 -12.10
N LEU A 153 4.98 -5.43 -11.14
CA LEU A 153 4.45 -6.08 -9.95
C LEU A 153 3.38 -7.12 -10.31
N LEU A 154 2.48 -6.80 -11.24
CA LEU A 154 1.45 -7.75 -11.72
C LEU A 154 2.08 -8.93 -12.46
N GLN A 155 3.08 -8.72 -13.31
CA GLN A 155 3.83 -9.82 -13.96
C GLN A 155 4.44 -10.78 -12.93
N MET A 156 5.02 -10.22 -11.85
CA MET A 156 5.58 -11.03 -10.77
C MET A 156 4.52 -11.86 -10.05
N THR A 157 3.31 -11.33 -9.85
CA THR A 157 2.22 -12.09 -9.21
C THR A 157 1.75 -13.26 -10.08
N VAL A 158 1.65 -13.04 -11.39
CA VAL A 158 1.31 -14.10 -12.36
C VAL A 158 2.44 -15.14 -12.45
N ALA A 159 3.69 -14.71 -12.56
CA ALA A 159 4.87 -15.60 -12.56
C ALA A 159 4.97 -16.45 -11.27
N ASN A 160 4.54 -15.89 -10.15
CA ASN A 160 4.45 -16.59 -8.86
C ASN A 160 3.22 -17.51 -8.77
N ARG A 161 2.40 -17.59 -9.82
CA ARG A 161 1.18 -18.42 -9.89
C ARG A 161 0.22 -18.17 -8.74
N ILE A 162 0.01 -16.89 -8.38
CA ILE A 162 -1.01 -16.50 -7.41
C ILE A 162 -2.35 -16.48 -8.16
N PRO A 163 -3.36 -17.26 -7.74
CA PRO A 163 -4.67 -17.22 -8.38
C PRO A 163 -5.40 -15.94 -7.98
N PHE A 164 -5.88 -15.20 -8.97
CA PHE A 164 -6.76 -14.05 -8.79
C PHE A 164 -7.56 -13.82 -10.06
N ARG A 165 -8.77 -13.30 -9.92
CA ARG A 165 -9.63 -12.98 -11.05
C ARG A 165 -9.54 -11.53 -11.48
N TYR A 166 -9.56 -10.60 -10.53
CA TYR A 166 -9.62 -9.17 -10.81
C TYR A 166 -8.39 -8.42 -10.30
N VAL A 167 -7.98 -7.41 -11.09
CA VAL A 167 -7.06 -6.36 -10.66
C VAL A 167 -7.88 -5.14 -10.28
N LEU A 168 -7.61 -4.58 -9.09
CA LEU A 168 -8.25 -3.38 -8.56
C LEU A 168 -7.20 -2.30 -8.35
N ASN A 169 -7.51 -1.08 -8.75
CA ASN A 169 -6.69 0.10 -8.46
C ASN A 169 -7.55 1.38 -8.46
N ASP A 170 -6.95 2.46 -8.03
CA ASP A 170 -7.57 3.78 -8.05
C ASP A 170 -7.56 4.42 -9.45
N LEU A 171 -8.02 5.67 -9.52
CA LEU A 171 -8.06 6.48 -10.76
C LEU A 171 -6.67 6.73 -11.35
N TRP A 172 -5.61 6.70 -10.53
CA TRP A 172 -4.26 7.04 -10.96
C TRP A 172 -3.68 5.98 -11.89
N PHE A 173 -3.88 4.71 -11.54
CA PHE A 173 -3.40 3.57 -12.32
C PHE A 173 -4.35 3.11 -13.43
N ALA A 174 -5.51 3.75 -13.60
CA ALA A 174 -6.51 3.41 -14.62
C ALA A 174 -6.16 4.00 -16.01
N SER A 175 -4.96 3.73 -16.50
CA SER A 175 -4.54 4.10 -17.86
C SER A 175 -5.01 3.07 -18.89
N ALA A 176 -5.23 3.51 -20.15
CA ALA A 176 -5.57 2.59 -21.24
C ALA A 176 -4.50 1.50 -21.44
N GLU A 177 -3.23 1.85 -21.26
CA GLU A 177 -2.11 0.92 -21.36
C GLU A 177 -2.17 -0.16 -20.26
N ASN A 178 -2.44 0.23 -19.00
CA ASN A 178 -2.59 -0.73 -17.90
C ASN A 178 -3.83 -1.62 -18.08
N MET A 179 -4.94 -1.08 -18.59
CA MET A 179 -6.14 -1.86 -18.91
C MET A 179 -5.87 -2.93 -19.97
N ARG A 180 -5.19 -2.54 -21.07
CA ARG A 180 -4.79 -3.49 -22.13
C ARG A 180 -3.84 -4.55 -21.58
N PHE A 181 -2.85 -4.14 -20.82
CA PHE A 181 -1.90 -5.05 -20.21
C PHE A 181 -2.60 -6.10 -19.31
N VAL A 182 -3.50 -5.68 -18.43
CA VAL A 182 -4.22 -6.62 -17.55
C VAL A 182 -5.08 -7.59 -18.37
N LYS A 183 -5.84 -7.08 -19.35
CA LYS A 183 -6.78 -7.90 -20.12
C LYS A 183 -6.09 -8.77 -21.15
N LEU A 184 -5.18 -8.21 -21.94
CA LEU A 184 -4.62 -8.90 -23.12
C LEU A 184 -3.35 -9.68 -22.77
N ASP A 185 -2.44 -9.09 -21.97
CA ASP A 185 -1.15 -9.71 -21.69
C ASP A 185 -1.23 -10.68 -20.51
N LEU A 186 -2.01 -10.34 -19.47
CA LEU A 186 -2.16 -11.20 -18.28
C LEU A 186 -3.37 -12.12 -18.33
N ALA A 187 -4.29 -11.93 -19.28
CA ALA A 187 -5.58 -12.65 -19.36
C ALA A 187 -6.37 -12.59 -18.04
N LYS A 188 -6.39 -11.40 -17.40
CA LYS A 188 -7.12 -11.13 -16.16
C LYS A 188 -8.19 -10.05 -16.39
N GLU A 189 -9.19 -10.05 -15.52
CA GLU A 189 -10.19 -9.01 -15.49
C GLU A 189 -9.77 -7.87 -14.55
N PHE A 190 -10.41 -6.72 -14.67
CA PHE A 190 -10.20 -5.61 -13.76
C PHE A 190 -11.51 -4.91 -13.39
N VAL A 191 -11.52 -4.25 -12.23
CA VAL A 191 -12.50 -3.23 -11.87
C VAL A 191 -11.74 -2.01 -11.38
N MET A 192 -11.85 -0.90 -12.10
CA MET A 192 -11.07 0.31 -11.87
C MET A 192 -11.95 1.55 -11.80
N GLY A 193 -11.54 2.54 -11.00
CA GLY A 193 -12.12 3.86 -11.10
C GLY A 193 -11.70 4.56 -12.40
N LEU A 194 -12.57 5.36 -12.99
CA LEU A 194 -12.29 6.12 -14.21
C LEU A 194 -12.46 7.62 -13.96
N LYS A 195 -11.50 8.42 -14.44
CA LYS A 195 -11.58 9.89 -14.33
C LYS A 195 -12.71 10.41 -15.23
N SER A 196 -13.45 11.41 -14.76
CA SER A 196 -14.61 12.01 -15.46
C SER A 196 -14.27 12.63 -16.82
N ASN A 197 -13.02 13.06 -17.02
CA ASN A 197 -12.56 13.67 -18.26
C ASN A 197 -12.11 12.67 -19.34
N ARG A 198 -12.25 11.37 -19.10
CA ARG A 198 -11.88 10.34 -20.09
C ARG A 198 -12.88 10.35 -21.24
N LYS A 199 -12.37 10.04 -22.43
CA LYS A 199 -13.15 10.01 -23.66
C LYS A 199 -13.60 8.61 -24.00
N VAL A 200 -14.90 8.47 -24.29
CA VAL A 200 -15.55 7.20 -24.62
C VAL A 200 -16.44 7.35 -25.85
N ALA A 201 -16.60 6.27 -26.59
CA ALA A 201 -17.63 6.08 -27.60
C ALA A 201 -18.69 5.11 -27.05
N LEU A 202 -19.97 5.31 -27.44
CA LEU A 202 -21.09 4.49 -26.94
C LEU A 202 -21.38 3.28 -27.83
N SER A 203 -20.72 3.19 -29.00
CA SER A 203 -20.83 2.06 -29.91
C SER A 203 -19.49 1.75 -30.59
N ALA A 204 -19.37 0.53 -31.14
CA ALA A 204 -18.21 0.11 -31.93
C ALA A 204 -18.07 0.98 -33.21
N ASP A 205 -19.19 1.40 -33.83
CA ASP A 205 -19.19 2.25 -35.01
C ASP A 205 -18.65 3.65 -34.71
N GLU A 206 -19.04 4.23 -33.56
CA GLU A 206 -18.48 5.50 -33.12
C GLU A 206 -16.97 5.38 -32.82
N GLN A 207 -16.55 4.27 -32.19
CA GLN A 207 -15.14 3.98 -31.98
C GLN A 207 -14.38 3.90 -33.30
N ALA A 208 -14.88 3.15 -34.26
CA ALA A 208 -14.26 3.00 -35.59
C ALA A 208 -14.13 4.32 -36.33
N GLN A 209 -15.06 5.25 -36.11
CA GLN A 209 -15.08 6.60 -36.71
C GLN A 209 -14.28 7.61 -35.87
N GLY A 210 -13.66 7.21 -34.74
CA GLY A 210 -12.93 8.11 -33.85
C GLY A 210 -13.81 9.13 -33.12
N ARG A 211 -15.14 8.90 -33.05
CA ARG A 211 -16.10 9.78 -32.38
C ARG A 211 -16.16 9.49 -30.90
N TYR A 212 -15.34 10.21 -30.13
CA TYR A 212 -15.27 10.10 -28.69
C TYR A 212 -15.80 11.35 -27.99
N GLN A 213 -16.48 11.18 -26.88
CA GLN A 213 -17.00 12.25 -26.03
C GLN A 213 -16.48 12.08 -24.61
N ARG A 214 -16.35 13.15 -23.86
CA ARG A 214 -15.98 13.07 -22.44
C ARG A 214 -17.11 12.43 -21.65
N ILE A 215 -16.74 11.55 -20.70
CA ILE A 215 -17.71 10.79 -19.93
C ILE A 215 -18.62 11.69 -19.06
N ASP A 216 -18.08 12.83 -18.57
CA ASP A 216 -18.82 13.79 -17.75
C ASP A 216 -19.84 14.64 -18.57
N THR A 217 -19.77 14.62 -19.90
CA THR A 217 -20.73 15.28 -20.77
C THR A 217 -21.87 14.36 -21.20
N LEU A 218 -21.80 13.08 -20.87
CA LEU A 218 -22.79 12.09 -21.28
C LEU A 218 -23.90 11.94 -20.24
N THR A 219 -25.14 11.84 -20.71
CA THR A 219 -26.29 11.47 -19.87
C THR A 219 -26.30 9.95 -19.69
N LEU A 220 -25.63 9.49 -18.64
CA LEU A 220 -25.53 8.08 -18.30
C LEU A 220 -26.50 7.73 -17.15
N PRO A 221 -27.22 6.60 -17.24
CA PRO A 221 -28.11 6.18 -16.16
C PRO A 221 -27.32 5.90 -14.87
N GLU A 222 -27.92 6.27 -13.75
CA GLU A 222 -27.36 5.98 -12.44
C GLU A 222 -27.65 4.53 -12.02
N GLY A 223 -26.66 3.89 -11.38
CA GLY A 223 -26.85 2.55 -10.79
C GLY A 223 -27.02 1.41 -11.80
N THR A 224 -26.98 1.69 -13.10
CA THR A 224 -27.03 0.68 -14.16
C THR A 224 -25.76 0.66 -14.97
N THR A 225 -25.42 -0.50 -15.50
CA THR A 225 -24.25 -0.66 -16.36
C THR A 225 -24.57 -0.39 -17.82
N CYS A 226 -23.61 0.17 -18.54
CA CYS A 226 -23.67 0.33 -20.01
C CYS A 226 -22.34 -0.06 -20.64
N ILE A 227 -22.37 -0.48 -21.90
CA ILE A 227 -21.17 -0.79 -22.67
C ILE A 227 -20.61 0.50 -23.25
N ILE A 228 -19.30 0.67 -23.12
CA ILE A 228 -18.55 1.78 -23.68
C ILE A 228 -17.29 1.28 -24.39
N HIS A 229 -16.74 2.12 -25.26
CA HIS A 229 -15.43 1.95 -25.88
C HIS A 229 -14.52 3.10 -25.45
N LEU A 230 -13.55 2.82 -24.60
CA LEU A 230 -12.63 3.83 -24.08
C LEU A 230 -11.54 4.14 -25.10
N GLU A 231 -11.24 5.44 -25.30
CA GLU A 231 -10.14 5.87 -26.18
C GLU A 231 -8.82 5.21 -25.77
N GLY A 232 -8.16 4.54 -26.73
CA GLY A 232 -6.92 3.80 -26.52
C GLY A 232 -7.09 2.38 -25.97
N VAL A 233 -8.31 1.87 -25.82
CA VAL A 233 -8.62 0.48 -25.44
C VAL A 233 -9.32 -0.22 -26.58
N SER A 234 -8.82 -1.40 -27.01
CA SER A 234 -9.29 -2.12 -28.20
C SER A 234 -10.48 -3.05 -27.98
N PHE A 235 -10.93 -3.19 -26.74
CA PHE A 235 -12.06 -4.05 -26.37
C PHE A 235 -13.13 -3.24 -25.63
N PRO A 236 -14.41 -3.68 -25.67
CA PRO A 236 -15.47 -3.02 -24.93
C PRO A 236 -15.27 -3.12 -23.42
N LEU A 237 -15.75 -2.12 -22.71
CA LEU A 237 -15.78 -2.06 -21.27
C LEU A 237 -17.22 -1.87 -20.78
N GLN A 238 -17.51 -2.43 -19.62
CA GLN A 238 -18.75 -2.12 -18.92
C GLN A 238 -18.49 -0.97 -17.96
N LEU A 239 -19.30 0.07 -18.04
CA LEU A 239 -19.25 1.26 -17.22
C LEU A 239 -20.42 1.29 -16.25
N LEU A 240 -20.13 1.66 -14.99
CA LEU A 240 -21.13 1.98 -13.97
C LEU A 240 -20.93 3.43 -13.49
N ARG A 241 -21.99 4.24 -13.58
CA ARG A 241 -22.05 5.57 -12.97
C ARG A 241 -22.72 5.47 -11.61
N GLN A 242 -22.05 5.91 -10.57
CA GLN A 242 -22.56 5.97 -9.20
C GLN A 242 -22.64 7.43 -8.74
N VAL A 243 -23.74 7.81 -8.10
CA VAL A 243 -23.92 9.10 -7.46
C VAL A 243 -24.03 8.87 -5.96
N PHE A 244 -23.40 9.71 -5.18
CA PHE A 244 -23.45 9.63 -3.72
C PHE A 244 -23.47 11.03 -3.11
N THR A 245 -24.11 11.15 -1.96
CA THR A 245 -24.13 12.40 -1.18
C THR A 245 -22.99 12.38 -0.19
N ASN A 246 -22.13 13.39 -0.21
CA ASN A 246 -21.06 13.58 0.75
C ASN A 246 -21.62 14.06 2.10
N GLY A 247 -20.81 13.98 3.17
CA GLY A 247 -21.19 14.39 4.50
C GLY A 247 -21.52 15.89 4.64
N ASP A 248 -21.06 16.72 3.70
CA ASP A 248 -21.36 18.15 3.60
C ASP A 248 -22.61 18.46 2.76
N GLY A 249 -23.33 17.43 2.29
CA GLY A 249 -24.51 17.54 1.44
C GLY A 249 -24.20 17.71 -0.07
N SER A 250 -22.94 17.84 -0.47
CA SER A 250 -22.56 17.88 -1.89
C SER A 250 -22.74 16.52 -2.56
N THR A 251 -22.98 16.53 -3.87
CA THR A 251 -23.12 15.30 -4.66
C THR A 251 -21.80 14.95 -5.33
N GLY A 252 -21.34 13.72 -5.09
CA GLY A 252 -20.18 13.14 -5.77
C GLY A 252 -20.60 12.17 -6.88
N VAL A 253 -19.80 12.09 -7.95
CA VAL A 253 -19.99 11.12 -9.02
C VAL A 253 -18.73 10.28 -9.16
N ARG A 254 -18.90 8.97 -9.22
CA ARG A 254 -17.84 8.01 -9.49
C ARG A 254 -18.19 7.16 -10.69
N TYR A 255 -17.20 6.98 -11.55
CA TYR A 255 -17.28 6.07 -12.67
C TYR A 255 -16.41 4.85 -12.39
N LEU A 256 -16.99 3.66 -12.52
CA LEU A 256 -16.26 2.40 -12.47
C LEU A 256 -16.30 1.74 -13.83
N VAL A 257 -15.21 1.13 -14.25
CA VAL A 257 -15.12 0.36 -15.49
C VAL A 257 -14.57 -1.03 -15.21
N THR A 258 -15.06 -2.00 -15.98
CA THR A 258 -14.58 -3.39 -15.95
C THR A 258 -14.46 -3.95 -17.35
N SER A 259 -13.52 -4.88 -17.53
CA SER A 259 -13.39 -5.70 -18.73
C SER A 259 -14.27 -6.96 -18.71
N ASP A 260 -14.85 -7.30 -17.57
CA ASP A 260 -15.83 -8.41 -17.43
C ASP A 260 -17.23 -7.90 -17.70
N LEU A 261 -17.71 -8.13 -18.92
CA LEU A 261 -19.02 -7.66 -19.38
C LEU A 261 -20.22 -8.42 -18.75
N THR A 262 -19.97 -9.42 -17.94
CA THR A 262 -21.02 -10.20 -17.28
C THR A 262 -21.40 -9.71 -15.90
N LEU A 263 -20.64 -8.73 -15.33
CA LEU A 263 -20.90 -8.22 -14.00
C LEU A 263 -22.16 -7.36 -13.94
N THR A 264 -22.97 -7.56 -12.91
CA THR A 264 -24.04 -6.63 -12.54
C THR A 264 -23.45 -5.39 -11.84
N ALA A 265 -24.23 -4.31 -11.75
CA ALA A 265 -23.84 -3.07 -11.02
C ALA A 265 -23.45 -3.39 -9.56
N ASP A 266 -24.22 -4.25 -8.88
CA ASP A 266 -23.97 -4.65 -7.50
C ASP A 266 -22.68 -5.48 -7.36
N SER A 267 -22.48 -6.45 -8.28
CA SER A 267 -21.24 -7.24 -8.29
C SER A 267 -20.01 -6.38 -8.53
N MET A 268 -20.10 -5.45 -9.50
CA MET A 268 -19.03 -4.50 -9.80
C MET A 268 -18.70 -3.61 -8.60
N THR A 269 -19.73 -3.12 -7.90
CA THR A 269 -19.59 -2.32 -6.69
C THR A 269 -18.94 -3.12 -5.56
N THR A 270 -19.42 -4.34 -5.31
CA THR A 270 -18.92 -5.23 -4.27
C THR A 270 -17.45 -5.60 -4.51
N ILE A 271 -17.07 -5.93 -5.74
CA ILE A 271 -15.69 -6.22 -6.10
C ILE A 271 -14.80 -4.98 -5.88
N TYR A 272 -15.24 -3.80 -6.35
CA TYR A 272 -14.46 -2.58 -6.19
C TYR A 272 -14.31 -2.14 -4.72
N GLN A 273 -15.29 -2.42 -3.87
CA GLN A 273 -15.20 -2.14 -2.43
C GLN A 273 -14.04 -2.89 -1.76
N ARG A 274 -13.66 -4.06 -2.26
CA ARG A 274 -12.49 -4.81 -1.77
C ARG A 274 -11.19 -4.01 -1.91
N ARG A 275 -11.11 -3.06 -2.86
CA ARG A 275 -9.98 -2.13 -2.98
C ARG A 275 -9.68 -1.37 -1.68
N TRP A 276 -10.70 -1.10 -0.86
CA TRP A 276 -10.51 -0.41 0.42
C TRP A 276 -9.55 -1.12 1.37
N LYS A 277 -9.30 -2.41 1.16
CA LYS A 277 -8.30 -3.17 1.92
C LYS A 277 -6.88 -2.60 1.81
N VAL A 278 -6.54 -1.93 0.71
CA VAL A 278 -5.23 -1.29 0.57
C VAL A 278 -5.09 -0.06 1.47
N GLU A 279 -6.17 0.69 1.70
CA GLU A 279 -6.18 1.83 2.62
C GLU A 279 -6.00 1.36 4.08
N GLU A 280 -6.72 0.28 4.46
CA GLU A 280 -6.56 -0.37 5.77
C GLU A 280 -5.12 -0.87 5.95
N TYR A 281 -4.56 -1.50 4.91
CA TYR A 281 -3.19 -1.98 4.87
C TYR A 281 -2.19 -0.84 5.05
N HIS A 282 -2.24 0.22 4.26
CA HIS A 282 -1.32 1.35 4.36
C HIS A 282 -1.37 2.02 5.74
N ARG A 283 -2.58 2.20 6.27
CA ARG A 283 -2.77 2.77 7.62
C ARG A 283 -2.15 1.87 8.67
N SER A 284 -2.44 0.58 8.64
CA SER A 284 -1.92 -0.37 9.62
C SER A 284 -0.42 -0.57 9.51
N LEU A 285 0.13 -0.59 8.29
CA LEU A 285 1.56 -0.67 8.05
C LEU A 285 2.32 0.49 8.72
N LYS A 286 1.78 1.71 8.62
CA LYS A 286 2.37 2.91 9.22
C LYS A 286 2.16 2.98 10.74
N GLN A 287 0.98 2.63 11.24
CA GLN A 287 0.59 2.84 12.64
C GLN A 287 0.81 1.61 13.54
N ASN A 288 0.62 0.40 13.02
CA ASN A 288 0.66 -0.82 13.81
C ASN A 288 1.91 -1.67 13.56
N ALA A 289 2.45 -1.67 12.33
CA ALA A 289 3.59 -2.50 11.93
C ALA A 289 4.95 -1.78 11.97
N GLY A 290 5.02 -0.58 12.54
CA GLY A 290 6.26 0.14 12.81
C GLY A 290 6.98 0.73 11.60
N LEU A 291 6.35 0.83 10.41
CA LEU A 291 7.01 1.35 9.21
C LEU A 291 7.59 2.76 9.39
N ALA A 292 6.88 3.64 10.09
CA ALA A 292 7.31 5.01 10.33
C ALA A 292 8.37 5.16 11.42
N SER A 293 8.61 4.11 12.22
CA SER A 293 9.38 4.17 13.47
C SER A 293 10.90 3.99 13.30
N SER A 294 11.41 3.73 12.09
CA SER A 294 12.84 3.51 11.85
C SER A 294 13.66 4.81 11.85
N PRO A 295 14.74 4.89 12.64
CA PRO A 295 15.70 5.99 12.57
C PRO A 295 16.77 5.82 11.48
N THR A 296 16.75 4.70 10.74
CA THR A 296 17.77 4.39 9.72
C THR A 296 17.68 5.34 8.51
N ARG A 297 18.80 5.52 7.78
CA ARG A 297 18.91 6.56 6.74
C ARG A 297 19.34 6.04 5.37
N THR A 298 20.06 4.89 5.31
CA THR A 298 20.57 4.37 4.04
C THR A 298 19.49 3.59 3.27
N GLU A 299 19.63 3.49 1.96
CA GLU A 299 18.71 2.76 1.10
C GLU A 299 18.53 1.31 1.57
N THR A 300 19.65 0.60 1.82
CA THR A 300 19.61 -0.81 2.25
C THR A 300 18.90 -0.97 3.58
N THR A 301 19.24 -0.16 4.58
CA THR A 301 18.62 -0.25 5.92
C THR A 301 17.15 0.09 5.89
N GLN A 302 16.73 1.07 5.10
CA GLN A 302 15.33 1.44 4.93
C GLN A 302 14.54 0.35 4.19
N THR A 303 15.13 -0.26 3.14
CA THR A 303 14.50 -1.37 2.42
C THR A 303 14.29 -2.58 3.33
N ASN A 304 15.30 -2.95 4.12
CA ASN A 304 15.21 -4.10 5.01
C ASN A 304 14.26 -3.83 6.18
N HIS A 305 14.21 -2.59 6.69
CA HIS A 305 13.20 -2.18 7.66
C HIS A 305 11.79 -2.23 7.05
N PHE A 306 11.61 -1.78 5.82
CA PHE A 306 10.33 -1.87 5.11
C PHE A 306 9.84 -3.32 5.02
N VAL A 307 10.72 -4.25 4.64
CA VAL A 307 10.38 -5.68 4.59
C VAL A 307 10.05 -6.23 5.97
N ALA A 308 10.76 -5.82 7.03
CA ALA A 308 10.41 -6.19 8.40
C ALA A 308 9.02 -5.67 8.79
N ALA A 309 8.67 -4.45 8.40
CA ALA A 309 7.34 -3.89 8.61
C ALA A 309 6.26 -4.64 7.82
N LEU A 310 6.55 -5.08 6.58
CA LEU A 310 5.66 -5.96 5.82
C LEU A 310 5.43 -7.29 6.57
N TRP A 311 6.50 -7.87 7.13
CA TRP A 311 6.39 -9.11 7.89
C TRP A 311 5.60 -8.92 9.18
N SER A 312 5.79 -7.80 9.88
CA SER A 312 4.97 -7.39 11.03
C SER A 312 3.49 -7.28 10.65
N PHE A 313 3.19 -6.66 9.49
CA PHE A 313 1.81 -6.57 9.00
C PHE A 313 1.23 -7.97 8.73
N VAL A 314 1.96 -8.87 8.10
CA VAL A 314 1.50 -10.26 7.88
C VAL A 314 1.19 -10.95 9.20
N LYS A 315 2.06 -10.83 10.20
CA LYS A 315 1.83 -11.41 11.54
C LYS A 315 0.54 -10.90 12.18
N ILE A 316 0.31 -9.59 12.19
CA ILE A 316 -0.89 -9.03 12.83
C ILE A 316 -2.16 -9.34 12.02
N GLU A 317 -2.07 -9.47 10.68
CA GLU A 317 -3.18 -9.89 9.84
C GLU A 317 -3.58 -11.36 10.13
N LEU A 318 -2.62 -12.26 10.31
CA LEU A 318 -2.86 -13.64 10.72
C LEU A 318 -3.44 -13.72 12.16
N LEU A 319 -2.95 -12.88 13.07
CA LEU A 319 -3.52 -12.76 14.42
C LEU A 319 -4.97 -12.27 14.38
N LYS A 320 -5.30 -11.31 13.51
CA LYS A 320 -6.68 -10.84 13.29
C LYS A 320 -7.60 -12.00 12.92
N VAL A 321 -7.17 -12.86 11.99
CA VAL A 321 -7.94 -14.04 11.57
C VAL A 321 -8.20 -14.98 12.75
N ARG A 322 -7.16 -15.28 13.52
CA ARG A 322 -7.24 -16.21 14.65
C ARG A 322 -8.07 -15.68 15.81
N THR A 323 -7.97 -14.38 16.12
CA THR A 323 -8.57 -13.79 17.33
C THR A 323 -9.88 -13.06 17.07
N LYS A 324 -10.24 -12.82 15.79
CA LYS A 324 -11.39 -12.00 15.36
C LYS A 324 -11.32 -10.54 15.84
N LYS A 325 -10.12 -10.04 16.21
CA LYS A 325 -9.86 -8.68 16.64
C LYS A 325 -9.18 -7.91 15.52
N ASN A 326 -9.54 -6.65 15.31
CA ASN A 326 -8.83 -5.81 14.35
C ASN A 326 -7.41 -5.43 14.83
N HIS A 327 -6.58 -4.90 13.94
CA HIS A 327 -5.18 -4.58 14.23
C HIS A 327 -5.00 -3.59 15.40
N TYR A 328 -5.89 -2.62 15.54
CA TYR A 328 -5.84 -1.63 16.62
C TYR A 328 -6.18 -2.25 17.97
N GLN A 329 -7.19 -3.12 18.01
CA GLN A 329 -7.52 -3.88 19.22
C GLN A 329 -6.37 -4.81 19.62
N LEU A 330 -5.75 -5.49 18.66
CA LEU A 330 -4.57 -6.34 18.93
C LEU A 330 -3.41 -5.52 19.46
N LYS A 331 -3.10 -4.39 18.84
CA LYS A 331 -2.04 -3.49 19.29
C LYS A 331 -2.32 -2.99 20.71
N GLY A 332 -3.55 -2.56 21.00
CA GLY A 332 -3.98 -2.14 22.33
C GLY A 332 -3.79 -3.22 23.40
N LEU A 333 -4.14 -4.48 23.09
CA LEU A 333 -3.95 -5.60 24.01
C LEU A 333 -2.48 -5.91 24.31
N LEU A 334 -1.61 -5.83 23.30
CA LEU A 334 -0.16 -6.02 23.49
C LEU A 334 0.44 -4.98 24.44
N TYR A 335 -0.11 -3.77 24.46
CA TYR A 335 0.40 -2.67 25.26
C TYR A 335 -0.22 -2.56 26.65
N LEU A 336 -1.42 -3.05 26.85
CA LEU A 336 -2.15 -2.82 28.09
C LEU A 336 -1.37 -3.26 29.33
N SER A 337 -0.77 -4.44 29.30
CA SER A 337 0.05 -4.97 30.42
C SER A 337 1.26 -4.09 30.70
N ALA A 338 1.99 -3.69 29.66
CA ALA A 338 3.16 -2.83 29.79
C ALA A 338 2.78 -1.42 30.30
N LEU A 339 1.66 -0.86 29.82
CA LEU A 339 1.14 0.42 30.32
C LEU A 339 0.71 0.36 31.79
N GLN A 340 0.07 -0.73 32.19
CA GLN A 340 -0.31 -0.94 33.59
C GLN A 340 0.93 -0.98 34.50
N GLN A 341 1.97 -1.73 34.11
CA GLN A 341 3.22 -1.79 34.85
C GLN A 341 3.91 -0.42 34.92
N ALA A 342 4.04 0.27 33.78
CA ALA A 342 4.62 1.60 33.74
C ALA A 342 3.85 2.61 34.62
N PHE A 343 2.51 2.54 34.58
CA PHE A 343 1.66 3.40 35.42
C PHE A 343 1.86 3.13 36.91
N HIS A 344 1.93 1.85 37.32
CA HIS A 344 2.23 1.48 38.72
C HIS A 344 3.62 1.96 39.16
N GLN A 345 4.64 1.76 38.34
CA GLN A 345 6.00 2.24 38.63
C GLN A 345 6.05 3.76 38.74
N LEU A 346 5.40 4.48 37.83
CA LEU A 346 5.34 5.96 37.89
C LEU A 346 4.69 6.43 39.16
N ARG A 347 3.61 5.80 39.62
CA ARG A 347 2.94 6.15 40.88
C ARG A 347 3.83 5.88 42.11
N GLN A 348 4.66 4.83 42.09
CA GLN A 348 5.61 4.56 43.15
C GLN A 348 6.78 5.56 43.17
N LEU A 349 7.15 6.12 41.99
CA LEU A 349 8.20 7.10 41.84
C LEU A 349 7.71 8.56 41.98
N GLN A 350 6.40 8.78 42.24
CA GLN A 350 5.91 10.13 42.47
C GLN A 350 6.68 10.76 43.63
N PRO A 351 7.35 11.92 43.41
CA PRO A 351 8.09 12.58 44.45
C PRO A 351 7.12 12.97 45.57
N VAL A 352 7.54 12.80 46.80
CA VAL A 352 7.06 13.53 47.96
C VAL A 352 6.88 14.98 47.50
N SER A 353 5.73 15.58 47.81
CA SER A 353 5.36 16.94 47.42
C SER A 353 6.57 17.89 47.51
N LEU A 354 6.75 18.75 46.52
CA LEU A 354 7.82 19.79 46.56
C LEU A 354 7.72 20.65 47.84
N LEU A 355 6.56 20.67 48.49
CA LEU A 355 6.35 21.30 49.78
C LEU A 355 6.98 20.54 50.95
N ASP A 356 7.20 19.21 50.82
CA ASP A 356 7.84 18.37 51.85
C ASP A 356 9.37 18.33 51.68
N ALA A 357 9.90 18.78 50.55
CA ALA A 357 11.32 18.83 50.25
C ALA A 357 12.02 20.12 50.76
N THR A 358 11.25 21.08 51.29
CA THR A 358 11.72 22.33 51.82
C THR A 358 11.55 22.51 53.32
N ALA A 359 11.22 21.40 54.05
CA ALA A 359 11.12 21.40 55.50
C ALA A 359 12.41 20.89 56.17
#